data_d22e7cea07c4afe76cb008acd316e4e8
#
_entry.id   d22e7cea07c4afe76cb008acd316e4e8
#
_cell.length_a   1.000
_cell.length_b   1.000
_cell.length_c   1.000
_cell.angle_alpha   90.00
_cell.angle_beta   90.00
_cell.angle_gamma   90.00
#
_symmetry.space_group_name_H-M   'P 1'
#
loop_
_entity.id
_entity.type
_entity.pdbx_description
1 polymer ?
#
loop_
_entity_poly.entity_id
_entity_poly.type
_entity_poly.pdbx_seq_one_letter_code
_entity_poly.pdbx_strand_id
1 'polypeptide(L)'
;MRHIDLPFVMGNENAAYEFPWSQTVMRQSLNGNDQCWVAVVRGEIVGHAVMKYILDEAHLLNICIHPQNQGRGLGTSALKAVISRAESQGAREMFLEVRASNAAAIGLYGGAGFNETGRRNGYYPTDGGREDAILMAKVLSL
;
A
#
# COMPACT_ATOMS: atom_id res chain seq x y z
N MET A 1 0.55 11.05 8.25
CA MET A 1 0.10 11.92 7.13
C MET A 1 -0.83 12.99 7.68
N ARG A 2 -0.65 14.22 7.22
CA ARG A 2 -1.50 15.36 7.60
C ARG A 2 -2.15 15.93 6.34
N HIS A 3 -3.20 16.74 6.49
CA HIS A 3 -3.86 17.36 5.33
C HIS A 3 -2.90 18.21 4.48
N ILE A 4 -1.94 18.87 5.11
CA ILE A 4 -0.93 19.67 4.42
C ILE A 4 -0.02 18.82 3.53
N ASP A 5 0.09 17.53 3.80
CA ASP A 5 0.91 16.61 3.02
C ASP A 5 0.23 16.14 1.72
N LEU A 6 -1.10 16.30 1.61
CA LEU A 6 -1.88 15.76 0.49
C LEU A 6 -1.36 16.13 -0.90
N PRO A 7 -0.95 17.39 -1.19
CA PRO A 7 -0.43 17.71 -2.51
C PRO A 7 0.81 16.86 -2.88
N PHE A 8 1.69 16.63 -1.92
CA PHE A 8 2.90 15.82 -2.13
C PHE A 8 2.57 14.34 -2.25
N VAL A 9 1.65 13.86 -1.41
CA VAL A 9 1.15 12.48 -1.48
C VAL A 9 0.52 12.20 -2.84
N MET A 10 -0.34 13.09 -3.32
CA MET A 10 -0.99 12.93 -4.63
C MET A 10 0.02 13.05 -5.78
N GLY A 11 1.05 13.86 -5.64
CA GLY A 11 2.14 13.91 -6.60
C GLY A 11 2.84 12.57 -6.74
N ASN A 12 3.14 11.93 -5.63
CA ASN A 12 3.76 10.60 -5.60
C ASN A 12 2.82 9.53 -6.16
N GLU A 13 1.55 9.56 -5.75
CA GLU A 13 0.54 8.60 -6.19
C GLU A 13 0.35 8.66 -7.71
N ASN A 14 0.18 9.86 -8.25
CA ASN A 14 -0.03 10.08 -9.69
C ASN A 14 1.20 9.72 -10.51
N ALA A 15 2.39 9.92 -9.97
CA ALA A 15 3.64 9.58 -10.65
C ALA A 15 3.91 8.07 -10.66
N ALA A 16 3.48 7.36 -9.62
CA ALA A 16 3.80 5.94 -9.45
C ALA A 16 2.81 5.00 -10.14
N TYR A 17 1.55 5.40 -10.29
CA TYR A 17 0.48 4.51 -10.74
C TYR A 17 -0.23 5.03 -11.98
N GLU A 18 -0.51 4.12 -12.92
CA GLU A 18 -1.33 4.39 -14.09
C GLU A 18 -2.79 4.66 -13.69
N PHE A 19 -3.28 3.96 -12.65
CA PHE A 19 -4.63 4.13 -12.12
C PHE A 19 -4.55 4.53 -10.64
N PRO A 20 -4.14 5.79 -10.36
CA PRO A 20 -3.93 6.23 -8.98
C PRO A 20 -5.26 6.42 -8.24
N TRP A 21 -5.19 6.39 -6.90
CA TRP A 21 -6.28 6.88 -6.09
C TRP A 21 -6.53 8.35 -6.39
N SER A 22 -7.80 8.78 -6.36
CA SER A 22 -8.14 10.19 -6.44
C SER A 22 -7.79 10.91 -5.12
N GLN A 23 -7.65 12.22 -5.19
CA GLN A 23 -7.45 13.03 -3.98
C GLN A 23 -8.63 12.87 -3.01
N THR A 24 -9.84 12.74 -3.53
CA THR A 24 -11.05 12.52 -2.71
C THR A 24 -10.94 11.23 -1.91
N VAL A 25 -10.55 10.12 -2.55
CA VAL A 25 -10.37 8.83 -1.88
C VAL A 25 -9.27 8.90 -0.82
N MET A 26 -8.15 9.52 -1.14
CA MET A 26 -7.04 9.68 -0.19
C MET A 26 -7.47 10.52 1.03
N ARG A 27 -8.19 11.59 0.79
CA ARG A 27 -8.72 12.44 1.87
C ARG A 27 -9.73 11.71 2.74
N GLN A 28 -10.57 10.88 2.15
CA GLN A 28 -11.53 10.06 2.91
C GLN A 28 -10.80 9.10 3.86
N SER A 29 -9.74 8.47 3.41
CA SER A 29 -8.92 7.62 4.27
C SER A 29 -8.28 8.42 5.41
N LEU A 30 -7.75 9.60 5.10
CA LEU A 30 -7.10 10.46 6.10
C LEU A 30 -8.09 10.98 7.14
N ASN A 31 -9.31 11.32 6.72
CA ASN A 31 -10.36 11.82 7.61
C ASN A 31 -11.08 10.72 8.39
N GLY A 32 -10.98 9.48 7.93
CA GLY A 32 -11.63 8.33 8.55
C GLY A 32 -10.78 7.68 9.62
N ASN A 33 -11.00 6.37 9.78
CA ASN A 33 -10.30 5.57 10.79
C ASN A 33 -9.07 4.85 10.24
N ASP A 34 -8.72 5.07 8.97
CA ASP A 34 -7.55 4.46 8.38
C ASP A 34 -6.28 5.12 8.94
N GLN A 35 -5.23 4.32 9.04
CA GLN A 35 -3.92 4.83 9.41
C GLN A 35 -3.15 5.21 8.16
N CYS A 36 -2.69 6.45 8.10
CA CYS A 36 -2.04 7.01 6.94
C CYS A 36 -0.68 7.57 7.33
N TRP A 37 0.38 7.15 6.64
CA TRP A 37 1.75 7.58 6.89
C TRP A 37 2.38 8.16 5.64
N VAL A 38 3.40 8.97 5.85
CA VAL A 38 4.29 9.42 4.79
C VAL A 38 5.69 8.89 5.05
N ALA A 39 6.42 8.60 3.98
CA ALA A 39 7.84 8.30 4.02
C ALA A 39 8.61 9.57 3.68
N VAL A 40 9.52 9.98 4.55
CA VAL A 40 10.27 11.21 4.42
C VAL A 40 11.76 10.89 4.33
N VAL A 41 12.42 11.42 3.30
CA VAL A 41 13.86 11.31 3.13
C VAL A 41 14.41 12.72 2.91
N ARG A 42 15.32 13.14 3.78
CA ARG A 42 15.95 14.46 3.72
C ARG A 42 14.94 15.60 3.65
N GLY A 43 13.85 15.48 4.43
CA GLY A 43 12.81 16.50 4.49
C GLY A 43 11.79 16.45 3.37
N GLU A 44 11.91 15.53 2.42
CA GLU A 44 10.98 15.38 1.29
C GLU A 44 10.09 14.16 1.48
N ILE A 45 8.80 14.31 1.15
CA ILE A 45 7.85 13.20 1.14
C ILE A 45 8.05 12.41 -0.15
N VAL A 46 8.58 11.19 -0.02
CA VAL A 46 8.93 10.33 -1.16
C VAL A 46 8.00 9.12 -1.29
N GLY A 47 7.10 8.95 -0.36
CA GLY A 47 6.14 7.85 -0.39
C GLY A 47 5.09 7.97 0.68
N HIS A 48 4.17 7.02 0.69
CA HIS A 48 3.08 6.96 1.67
C HIS A 48 2.53 5.55 1.79
N ALA A 49 1.74 5.33 2.84
CA ALA A 49 1.01 4.08 3.04
C ALA A 49 -0.30 4.34 3.75
N VAL A 50 -1.31 3.53 3.43
CA VAL A 50 -2.62 3.58 4.06
C VAL A 50 -3.01 2.17 4.50
N MET A 51 -3.42 2.03 5.76
CA MET A 51 -3.79 0.74 6.35
C MET A 51 -5.09 0.89 7.14
N LYS A 52 -5.97 -0.10 7.01
CA LYS A 52 -7.22 -0.19 7.75
C LYS A 52 -7.15 -1.36 8.71
N TYR A 53 -7.66 -1.17 9.93
CA TYR A 53 -7.85 -2.26 10.89
C TYR A 53 -9.31 -2.66 10.96
N ILE A 54 -9.56 -3.96 10.89
CA ILE A 54 -10.87 -4.55 11.10
C ILE A 54 -10.67 -5.68 12.12
N LEU A 55 -11.08 -5.44 13.37
CA LEU A 55 -10.84 -6.36 14.49
C LEU A 55 -9.32 -6.62 14.63
N ASP A 56 -8.88 -7.87 14.49
CA ASP A 56 -7.48 -8.28 14.59
C ASP A 56 -6.79 -8.43 13.23
N GLU A 57 -7.41 -7.87 12.17
CA GLU A 57 -6.87 -7.90 10.81
C GLU A 57 -6.36 -6.52 10.39
N ALA A 58 -5.19 -6.48 9.77
CA ALA A 58 -4.67 -5.30 9.10
C ALA A 58 -4.86 -5.45 7.59
N HIS A 59 -5.40 -4.43 6.94
CA HIS A 59 -5.58 -4.39 5.49
C HIS A 59 -4.72 -3.27 4.92
N LEU A 60 -3.69 -3.63 4.15
CA LEU A 60 -2.85 -2.65 3.47
C LEU A 60 -3.58 -2.20 2.21
N LEU A 61 -4.06 -0.96 2.22
CA LEU A 61 -4.87 -0.42 1.13
C LEU A 61 -4.04 0.27 0.06
N ASN A 62 -2.91 0.86 0.45
CA ASN A 62 -2.04 1.59 -0.48
C ASN A 62 -0.63 1.62 0.10
N ILE A 63 0.37 1.42 -0.73
CA ILE A 63 1.76 1.70 -0.43
C ILE A 63 2.42 2.20 -1.71
N CYS A 64 3.13 3.30 -1.61
CA CYS A 64 3.68 4.00 -2.77
C CYS A 64 5.03 4.60 -2.45
N ILE A 65 5.99 4.41 -3.36
CA ILE A 65 7.26 5.14 -3.36
C ILE A 65 7.36 5.85 -4.72
N HIS A 66 7.69 7.14 -4.70
CA HIS A 66 7.86 7.91 -5.93
C HIS A 66 8.88 7.21 -6.86
N PRO A 67 8.60 7.12 -8.17
CA PRO A 67 9.47 6.38 -9.10
C PRO A 67 10.95 6.77 -9.05
N GLN A 68 11.26 8.05 -8.83
CA GLN A 68 12.64 8.52 -8.72
C GLN A 68 13.35 8.01 -7.47
N ASN A 69 12.62 7.53 -6.49
CA ASN A 69 13.15 7.01 -5.22
C ASN A 69 13.07 5.49 -5.12
N GLN A 70 12.55 4.83 -6.14
CA GLN A 70 12.51 3.36 -6.20
C GLN A 70 13.91 2.81 -6.47
N GLY A 71 14.09 1.51 -6.18
CA GLY A 71 15.38 0.85 -6.38
C GLY A 71 16.41 1.11 -5.29
N ARG A 72 16.02 1.75 -4.18
CA ARG A 72 16.90 2.07 -3.05
C ARG A 72 16.52 1.32 -1.77
N GLY A 73 15.63 0.34 -1.87
CA GLY A 73 15.15 -0.40 -0.71
C GLY A 73 14.10 0.33 0.13
N LEU A 74 13.60 1.48 -0.32
CA LEU A 74 12.61 2.26 0.43
C LEU A 74 11.27 1.55 0.51
N GLY A 75 10.84 0.88 -0.57
CA GLY A 75 9.61 0.09 -0.57
C GLY A 75 9.66 -1.04 0.45
N THR A 76 10.77 -1.74 0.53
CA THR A 76 11.00 -2.79 1.52
C THR A 76 10.99 -2.22 2.93
N SER A 77 11.67 -1.09 3.16
CA SER A 77 11.71 -0.43 4.47
C SER A 77 10.33 0.05 4.90
N ALA A 78 9.58 0.66 3.98
CA ALA A 78 8.23 1.14 4.24
C ALA A 78 7.29 -0.02 4.59
N LEU A 79 7.35 -1.10 3.83
CA LEU A 79 6.53 -2.29 4.08
C LEU A 79 6.86 -2.92 5.44
N LYS A 80 8.14 -3.04 5.78
CA LYS A 80 8.56 -3.54 7.11
C LYS A 80 8.03 -2.65 8.23
N ALA A 81 8.06 -1.34 8.06
CA ALA A 81 7.56 -0.39 9.06
C ALA A 81 6.05 -0.57 9.27
N VAL A 82 5.30 -0.71 8.18
CA VAL A 82 3.85 -0.92 8.24
C VAL A 82 3.51 -2.25 8.89
N ILE A 83 4.22 -3.32 8.55
CA ILE A 83 4.04 -4.64 9.18
C ILE A 83 4.33 -4.56 10.68
N SER A 84 5.42 -3.92 11.06
CA SER A 84 5.80 -3.75 12.46
C SER A 84 4.74 -2.97 13.25
N ARG A 85 4.15 -1.95 12.61
CA ARG A 85 3.07 -1.17 13.21
C ARG A 85 1.83 -2.03 13.44
N ALA A 86 1.47 -2.84 12.45
CA ALA A 86 0.34 -3.77 12.56
C ALA A 86 0.54 -4.77 13.70
N GLU A 87 1.74 -5.34 13.80
CA GLU A 87 2.08 -6.27 14.88
C GLU A 87 1.97 -5.60 16.24
N SER A 88 2.49 -4.38 16.39
CA SER A 88 2.44 -3.65 17.65
C SER A 88 1.03 -3.29 18.10
N GLN A 89 0.09 -3.25 17.17
CA GLN A 89 -1.32 -2.98 17.47
C GLN A 89 -2.15 -4.25 17.63
N GLY A 90 -1.52 -5.41 17.63
CA GLY A 90 -2.17 -6.67 17.91
C GLY A 90 -2.82 -7.34 16.70
N ALA A 91 -2.53 -6.89 15.50
CA ALA A 91 -3.01 -7.56 14.29
C ALA A 91 -2.39 -8.95 14.18
N ARG A 92 -3.21 -9.94 13.83
CA ARG A 92 -2.78 -11.32 13.66
C ARG A 92 -2.43 -11.66 12.24
N GLU A 93 -3.09 -11.03 11.28
CA GLU A 93 -2.86 -11.22 9.85
C GLU A 93 -2.91 -9.88 9.14
N MET A 94 -2.17 -9.79 8.04
CA MET A 94 -2.24 -8.65 7.13
C MET A 94 -2.66 -9.13 5.75
N PHE A 95 -3.59 -8.40 5.15
CA PHE A 95 -4.16 -8.69 3.84
C PHE A 95 -3.90 -7.54 2.89
N LEU A 96 -3.74 -7.86 1.62
CA LEU A 96 -3.66 -6.87 0.55
C LEU A 96 -4.21 -7.44 -0.76
N GLU A 97 -4.48 -6.54 -1.68
CA GLU A 97 -4.83 -6.85 -3.06
C GLU A 97 -3.84 -6.13 -3.98
N VAL A 98 -3.42 -6.80 -5.05
CA VAL A 98 -2.45 -6.24 -6.00
C VAL A 98 -2.85 -6.63 -7.42
N ARG A 99 -2.63 -5.72 -8.39
CA ARG A 99 -2.86 -6.03 -9.80
C ARG A 99 -1.99 -7.21 -10.23
N ALA A 100 -2.58 -8.14 -10.97
CA ALA A 100 -1.86 -9.32 -11.46
C ALA A 100 -0.65 -8.95 -12.32
N SER A 101 -0.71 -7.83 -13.02
CA SER A 101 0.39 -7.34 -13.86
C SER A 101 1.53 -6.67 -13.08
N ASN A 102 1.33 -6.35 -11.80
CA ASN A 102 2.34 -5.65 -11.00
C ASN A 102 3.34 -6.63 -10.39
N ALA A 103 4.23 -7.15 -11.24
CA ALA A 103 5.23 -8.16 -10.83
C ALA A 103 6.17 -7.61 -9.75
N ALA A 104 6.54 -6.34 -9.82
CA ALA A 104 7.44 -5.72 -8.84
C ALA A 104 6.82 -5.70 -7.43
N ALA A 105 5.55 -5.33 -7.32
CA ALA A 105 4.84 -5.32 -6.04
C ALA A 105 4.63 -6.74 -5.51
N ILE A 106 4.23 -7.68 -6.38
CA ILE A 106 4.07 -9.10 -5.99
C ILE A 106 5.38 -9.65 -5.44
N GLY A 107 6.51 -9.35 -6.09
CA GLY A 107 7.82 -9.75 -5.62
C GLY A 107 8.18 -9.11 -4.27
N LEU A 108 7.86 -7.84 -4.09
CA LEU A 108 8.08 -7.13 -2.83
C LEU A 108 7.30 -7.78 -1.69
N TYR A 109 6.02 -8.05 -1.90
CA TYR A 109 5.17 -8.67 -0.89
C TYR A 109 5.60 -10.11 -0.60
N GLY A 110 5.90 -10.89 -1.64
CA GLY A 110 6.40 -12.26 -1.47
C GLY A 110 7.69 -12.30 -0.67
N GLY A 111 8.62 -11.38 -0.95
CA GLY A 111 9.87 -11.25 -0.20
C GLY A 111 9.68 -10.87 1.26
N ALA A 112 8.56 -10.23 1.59
CA ALA A 112 8.20 -9.87 2.97
C ALA A 112 7.40 -10.97 3.70
N GLY A 113 7.12 -12.09 3.02
CA GLY A 113 6.45 -13.23 3.63
C GLY A 113 4.95 -13.33 3.33
N PHE A 114 4.44 -12.53 2.40
CA PHE A 114 3.05 -12.66 1.95
C PHE A 114 2.93 -13.84 0.98
N ASN A 115 1.80 -14.54 1.05
CA ASN A 115 1.47 -15.64 0.16
C ASN A 115 0.16 -15.34 -0.57
N GLU A 116 0.05 -15.80 -1.81
CA GLU A 116 -1.18 -15.70 -2.58
C GLU A 116 -2.25 -16.60 -1.94
N THR A 117 -3.44 -16.03 -1.68
CA THR A 117 -4.56 -16.75 -1.09
C THR A 117 -5.74 -16.89 -2.03
N GLY A 118 -5.75 -16.14 -3.12
CA GLY A 118 -6.84 -16.19 -4.08
C GLY A 118 -6.74 -15.10 -5.13
N ARG A 119 -7.78 -15.00 -5.95
CA ARG A 119 -7.89 -14.00 -7.02
C ARG A 119 -9.31 -13.47 -7.09
N ARG A 120 -9.43 -12.21 -7.49
CA ARG A 120 -10.70 -11.61 -7.93
C ARG A 120 -10.60 -11.37 -9.43
N ASN A 121 -11.38 -12.11 -10.20
CA ASN A 121 -11.35 -12.01 -11.66
C ASN A 121 -11.89 -10.67 -12.14
N GLY A 122 -11.17 -10.01 -13.06
CA GLY A 122 -11.59 -8.77 -13.67
C GLY A 122 -11.89 -7.63 -12.69
N TYR A 123 -11.14 -7.56 -11.59
CA TYR A 123 -11.40 -6.61 -10.50
C TYR A 123 -10.94 -5.19 -10.84
N TYR A 124 -9.78 -5.04 -11.46
CA TYR A 124 -9.20 -3.74 -11.77
C TYR A 124 -9.44 -3.33 -13.21
N PRO A 125 -9.71 -2.04 -13.48
CA PRO A 125 -9.78 -1.53 -14.84
C PRO A 125 -8.39 -1.47 -15.49
N THR A 126 -8.36 -1.66 -16.82
CA THR A 126 -7.17 -1.46 -17.66
C THR A 126 -7.56 -0.68 -18.90
N ASP A 127 -6.59 -0.30 -19.74
CA ASP A 127 -6.86 0.45 -20.96
C ASP A 127 -7.64 -0.32 -22.02
N GLY A 128 -7.67 -1.61 -21.97
CA GLY A 128 -8.38 -2.42 -22.96
C GLY A 128 -9.38 -3.39 -22.36
N GLY A 129 -9.66 -3.26 -21.06
CA GLY A 129 -10.53 -4.21 -20.38
C GLY A 129 -10.33 -4.20 -18.88
N ARG A 130 -10.12 -5.39 -18.33
CA ARG A 130 -9.96 -5.55 -16.88
C ARG A 130 -8.87 -6.58 -16.61
N GLU A 131 -8.26 -6.49 -15.42
CA GLU A 131 -7.31 -7.49 -14.97
C GLU A 131 -7.66 -7.98 -13.56
N ASP A 132 -7.13 -9.15 -13.21
CA ASP A 132 -7.38 -9.76 -11.92
C ASP A 132 -6.66 -9.03 -10.79
N ALA A 133 -7.24 -9.12 -9.60
CA ALA A 133 -6.56 -8.83 -8.36
C ALA A 133 -5.99 -10.14 -7.78
N ILE A 134 -4.73 -10.10 -7.38
CA ILE A 134 -4.13 -11.17 -6.58
C ILE A 134 -4.37 -10.82 -5.12
N LEU A 135 -4.96 -11.73 -4.38
CA LEU A 135 -5.16 -11.59 -2.94
C LEU A 135 -3.97 -12.21 -2.23
N MET A 136 -3.37 -11.47 -1.32
CA MET A 136 -2.22 -11.95 -0.55
C MET A 136 -2.44 -11.74 0.94
N ALA A 137 -1.85 -12.63 1.74
CA ALA A 137 -1.92 -12.54 3.19
C ALA A 137 -0.61 -12.96 3.82
N LYS A 138 -0.35 -12.38 5.00
CA LYS A 138 0.78 -12.72 5.85
C LYS A 138 0.29 -12.93 7.27
N VAL A 139 0.64 -14.06 7.87
CA VAL A 139 0.45 -14.27 9.30
C VAL A 139 1.49 -13.42 10.02
N LEU A 140 1.03 -12.58 10.94
CA LEU A 140 1.89 -11.76 11.78
C LEU A 140 2.27 -12.53 13.05
N SER A 141 2.74 -11.83 14.06
CA SER A 141 3.15 -12.51 15.30
C SER A 141 1.96 -13.21 15.96
N LEU A 142 2.26 -14.33 16.54
CA LEU A 142 1.29 -15.13 17.31
C LEU A 142 1.21 -14.67 18.76
#